data_e9dbcae668f7c515af58b8c822b8d357
#
_entry.id   e9dbcae668f7c515af58b8c822b8d357
#
_cell.length_a   1.000
_cell.length_b   1.000
_cell.length_c   1.000
_cell.angle_alpha   90.00
_cell.angle_beta   90.00
_cell.angle_gamma   90.00
#
_symmetry.space_group_name_H-M   'P 1'
#
loop_
_entity.id
_entity.type
_entity.pdbx_description
1 polymer ?
#
loop_
_entity_poly.entity_id
_entity_poly.type
_entity_poly.pdbx_seq_one_letter_code
_entity_poly.pdbx_strand_id
1 'polypeptide(L)'
;MTTSELIEILAEQHAHVPVKDVENAVKEILEQMAGSLSTSDRIEIRGFGSFSLHFRAPRTGRNPKTGDTVELEGKHVPHFKPGKELRDRVNESIA
;
A
#
# COMPACT_ATOMS: atom_id res chain seq x y z
N MET A 1 7.25 -1.54 -10.76
CA MET A 1 7.64 -0.12 -10.56
C MET A 1 8.06 0.11 -9.12
N THR A 2 9.26 0.58 -8.92
CA THR A 2 9.78 0.94 -7.59
C THR A 2 9.48 2.41 -7.29
N THR A 3 9.70 2.81 -6.03
CA THR A 3 9.57 4.22 -5.63
C THR A 3 10.53 5.11 -6.44
N SER A 4 11.76 4.65 -6.64
CA SER A 4 12.73 5.40 -7.43
C SER A 4 12.29 5.59 -8.88
N GLU A 5 11.74 4.56 -9.49
CA GLU A 5 11.20 4.64 -10.85
C GLU A 5 10.01 5.59 -10.94
N LEU A 6 9.12 5.57 -9.94
CA LEU A 6 7.99 6.49 -9.89
C LEU A 6 8.48 7.94 -9.82
N ILE A 7 9.48 8.21 -8.99
CA ILE A 7 10.07 9.55 -8.86
C ILE A 7 10.67 10.00 -10.19
N GLU A 8 11.38 9.13 -10.90
CA GLU A 8 11.95 9.43 -12.21
C GLU A 8 10.88 9.79 -13.24
N ILE A 9 9.81 9.00 -13.30
CA ILE A 9 8.69 9.24 -14.22
C ILE A 9 8.05 10.60 -13.94
N LEU A 10 7.77 10.90 -12.67
CA LEU A 10 7.15 12.17 -12.29
C LEU A 10 8.08 13.35 -12.54
N ALA A 11 9.39 13.19 -12.29
CA ALA A 11 10.36 14.24 -12.55
C ALA A 11 10.44 14.58 -14.05
N GLU A 12 10.36 13.59 -14.93
CA GLU A 12 10.32 13.82 -16.36
C GLU A 12 9.05 14.56 -16.80
N GLN A 13 7.90 14.18 -16.23
CA GLN A 13 6.62 14.81 -16.55
C GLN A 13 6.51 16.24 -16.00
N HIS A 14 7.32 16.58 -15.01
CA HIS A 14 7.32 17.87 -14.33
C HIS A 14 8.72 18.48 -14.33
N ALA A 15 9.31 18.62 -15.50
CA ALA A 15 10.70 19.05 -15.67
C ALA A 15 11.00 20.44 -15.06
N HIS A 16 9.98 21.26 -14.86
CA HIS A 16 10.11 22.57 -14.23
C HIS A 16 10.24 22.51 -12.69
N VAL A 17 10.01 21.34 -12.10
CA VAL A 17 10.14 21.12 -10.66
C VAL A 17 11.47 20.44 -10.39
N PRO A 18 12.27 20.94 -9.44
CA PRO A 18 13.52 20.27 -9.07
C PRO A 18 13.27 18.82 -8.66
N VAL A 19 14.12 17.92 -9.12
CA VAL A 19 13.99 16.46 -8.84
C VAL A 19 13.91 16.19 -7.34
N LYS A 20 14.67 16.93 -6.54
CA LYS A 20 14.66 16.80 -5.08
C LYS A 20 13.29 17.09 -4.49
N ASP A 21 12.58 18.07 -5.04
CA ASP A 21 11.23 18.43 -4.58
C ASP A 21 10.22 17.33 -4.95
N VAL A 22 10.36 16.74 -6.13
CA VAL A 22 9.51 15.61 -6.55
C VAL A 22 9.74 14.41 -5.61
N GLU A 23 11.00 14.11 -5.31
CA GLU A 23 11.36 13.04 -4.39
C GLU A 23 10.74 13.27 -3.00
N ASN A 24 10.91 14.47 -2.47
CA ASN A 24 10.37 14.82 -1.15
C ASN A 24 8.84 14.74 -1.12
N ALA A 25 8.17 15.19 -2.17
CA ALA A 25 6.71 15.14 -2.26
C ALA A 25 6.20 13.69 -2.25
N VAL A 26 6.81 12.80 -3.05
CA VAL A 26 6.43 11.39 -3.09
C VAL A 26 6.63 10.73 -1.72
N LYS A 27 7.78 10.96 -1.10
CA LYS A 27 8.09 10.40 0.23
C LYS A 27 7.14 10.91 1.29
N GLU A 28 6.77 12.19 1.24
CA GLU A 28 5.85 12.79 2.19
C GLU A 28 4.44 12.21 2.06
N ILE A 29 3.95 11.99 0.85
CA ILE A 29 2.66 11.36 0.62
C ILE A 29 2.62 9.96 1.22
N LEU A 30 3.64 9.15 0.95
CA LEU A 30 3.72 7.79 1.46
C LEU A 30 3.83 7.75 2.99
N GLU A 31 4.61 8.67 3.56
CA GLU A 31 4.77 8.78 5.01
C GLU A 31 3.45 9.19 5.68
N GLN A 32 2.72 10.11 5.07
CA GLN A 32 1.42 10.54 5.59
C GLN A 32 0.42 9.39 5.57
N MET A 33 0.41 8.59 4.51
CA MET A 33 -0.45 7.42 4.41
C MET A 33 -0.08 6.36 5.45
N ALA A 34 1.20 6.09 5.62
CA ALA A 34 1.68 5.15 6.62
C ALA A 34 1.29 5.59 8.04
N GLY A 35 1.44 6.88 8.33
CA GLY A 35 1.05 7.45 9.61
C GLY A 35 -0.44 7.31 9.90
N SER A 36 -1.29 7.60 8.91
CA SER A 36 -2.74 7.46 9.06
C SER A 36 -3.14 6.02 9.33
N LEU A 37 -2.57 5.07 8.60
CA LEU A 37 -2.86 3.65 8.80
C LEU A 37 -2.37 3.15 10.16
N SER A 38 -1.25 3.67 10.65
CA SER A 38 -0.74 3.26 11.97
C SER A 38 -1.61 3.74 13.13
N THR A 39 -2.50 4.72 12.90
CA THR A 39 -3.51 5.15 13.88
C THR A 39 -4.89 4.58 13.56
N SER A 40 -4.97 3.58 12.70
CA SER A 40 -6.20 2.91 12.29
C SER A 40 -7.16 3.76 11.48
N ASP A 41 -6.68 4.85 10.89
CA ASP A 41 -7.49 5.66 9.98
C ASP A 41 -7.59 4.97 8.61
N ARG A 42 -8.79 5.00 8.08
CA ARG A 42 -9.05 4.52 6.73
C ARG A 42 -8.68 5.60 5.73
N ILE A 43 -8.07 5.21 4.62
CA ILE A 43 -7.73 6.13 3.54
C ILE A 43 -8.60 5.81 2.33
N GLU A 44 -9.32 6.79 1.84
CA GLU A 44 -10.10 6.65 0.59
C GLU A 44 -9.53 7.58 -0.46
N ILE A 45 -9.18 7.02 -1.62
CA ILE A 45 -8.73 7.80 -2.78
C ILE A 45 -9.75 7.55 -3.88
N ARG A 46 -10.59 8.56 -4.12
CA ARG A 46 -11.67 8.46 -5.11
C ARG A 46 -11.13 8.08 -6.47
N GLY A 47 -11.74 7.08 -7.10
CA GLY A 47 -11.32 6.58 -8.40
C GLY A 47 -10.17 5.59 -8.35
N PHE A 48 -9.54 5.41 -7.20
CA PHE A 48 -8.39 4.52 -7.05
C PHE A 48 -8.71 3.33 -6.14
N GLY A 49 -9.04 3.60 -4.90
CA GLY A 49 -9.36 2.54 -3.95
C GLY A 49 -9.26 3.01 -2.51
N SER A 50 -9.29 2.07 -1.59
CA SER A 50 -9.22 2.36 -0.17
C SER A 50 -8.20 1.47 0.54
N PHE A 51 -7.55 2.05 1.54
CA PHE A 51 -6.62 1.35 2.43
C PHE A 51 -7.23 1.32 3.82
N SER A 52 -7.21 0.17 4.45
CA SER A 52 -7.69 -0.01 5.82
C SER A 52 -6.87 -1.08 6.51
N LEU A 53 -7.05 -1.21 7.82
CA LEU A 53 -6.41 -2.28 8.57
C LEU A 53 -7.39 -3.43 8.75
N HIS A 54 -6.90 -4.64 8.58
CA HIS A 54 -7.62 -5.86 8.93
C HIS A 54 -6.95 -6.49 10.14
N PHE A 55 -7.75 -6.82 11.13
CA PHE A 55 -7.25 -7.54 12.29
C PHE A 55 -7.27 -9.03 11.99
N ARG A 56 -6.11 -9.66 12.17
CA ARG A 56 -6.00 -11.11 12.10
C ARG A 56 -5.94 -11.66 13.52
N ALA A 57 -6.97 -12.43 13.87
CA ALA A 57 -7.09 -13.02 15.20
C ALA A 57 -5.92 -13.96 15.51
N PRO A 58 -5.57 -14.10 16.79
CA PRO A 58 -4.60 -15.13 17.20
C PRO A 58 -5.05 -16.51 16.73
N ARG A 59 -4.12 -17.31 16.29
CA ARG A 59 -4.42 -18.66 15.81
C ARG A 59 -3.27 -19.60 16.13
N THR A 60 -3.57 -20.90 16.07
CA THR A 60 -2.58 -21.95 16.20
C THR A 60 -2.12 -22.36 14.80
N GLY A 61 -0.82 -22.27 14.57
CA GLY A 61 -0.19 -22.78 13.35
C GLY A 61 0.61 -24.03 13.67
N ARG A 62 1.23 -24.60 12.64
CA ARG A 62 2.10 -25.76 12.79
C ARG A 62 3.44 -25.50 12.10
N ASN A 63 4.52 -25.80 12.79
CA ASN A 63 5.86 -25.68 12.20
C ASN A 63 6.06 -26.80 11.18
N PRO A 64 6.27 -26.48 9.89
CA PRO A 64 6.42 -27.51 8.85
C PRO A 64 7.68 -28.37 9.00
N LYS A 65 8.68 -27.91 9.75
CA LYS A 65 9.93 -28.65 9.95
C LYS A 65 9.85 -29.68 11.10
N THR A 66 9.16 -29.30 12.17
CA THR A 66 9.09 -30.12 13.40
C THR A 66 7.72 -30.75 13.62
N GLY A 67 6.68 -30.22 12.97
CA GLY A 67 5.31 -30.65 13.20
C GLY A 67 4.70 -30.09 14.49
N ASP A 68 5.47 -29.31 15.26
CA ASP A 68 5.00 -28.74 16.51
C ASP A 68 3.97 -27.65 16.27
N THR A 69 3.05 -27.46 17.21
CA THR A 69 2.11 -26.36 17.19
C THR A 69 2.79 -25.07 17.63
N VAL A 70 2.48 -23.98 16.94
CA VAL A 70 2.99 -22.65 17.26
C VAL A 70 1.80 -21.71 17.41
N GLU A 71 1.78 -20.95 18.50
CA GLU A 71 0.77 -19.92 18.68
C GLU A 71 1.17 -18.66 17.92
N LEU A 72 0.28 -18.17 17.08
CA LEU A 72 0.46 -16.93 16.34
C LEU A 72 -0.36 -15.84 16.99
N GLU A 73 0.30 -14.74 17.35
CA GLU A 73 -0.36 -13.58 17.95
C GLU A 73 -1.29 -12.90 16.95
N GLY A 74 -2.32 -12.22 17.47
CA GLY A 74 -3.16 -11.35 16.68
C GLY A 74 -2.37 -10.15 16.19
N LYS A 75 -2.68 -9.69 14.99
CA LYS A 75 -2.02 -8.52 14.42
C LYS A 75 -2.93 -7.76 13.47
N HIS A 76 -2.63 -6.47 13.29
CA HIS A 76 -3.27 -5.66 12.27
C HIS A 76 -2.42 -5.66 11.01
N VAL A 77 -3.05 -5.86 9.87
CA VAL A 77 -2.35 -5.84 8.57
C VAL A 77 -3.01 -4.83 7.64
N PRO A 78 -2.22 -4.06 6.88
CA PRO A 78 -2.78 -3.18 5.87
C PRO A 78 -3.48 -3.99 4.77
N HIS A 79 -4.61 -3.48 4.32
CA HIS A 79 -5.39 -4.09 3.24
C HIS A 79 -5.78 -3.01 2.25
N PHE A 80 -5.57 -3.28 0.96
CA PHE A 80 -5.99 -2.40 -0.12
C PHE A 80 -7.14 -3.02 -0.88
N LYS A 81 -8.23 -2.26 -1.03
CA LYS A 81 -9.37 -2.64 -1.86
C LYS A 81 -9.43 -1.68 -3.05
N PRO A 82 -9.22 -2.16 -4.28
CA PRO A 82 -9.32 -1.30 -5.46
C PRO A 82 -10.74 -0.82 -5.67
N GLY A 83 -10.87 0.42 -6.13
CA GLY A 83 -12.16 0.96 -6.53
C GLY A 83 -12.58 0.46 -7.90
N LYS A 84 -13.83 0.72 -8.26
CA LYS A 84 -14.39 0.26 -9.54
C LYS A 84 -13.61 0.78 -10.75
N GLU A 85 -13.28 2.06 -10.76
CA GLU A 85 -12.56 2.67 -11.88
C GLU A 85 -11.18 2.04 -12.10
N LEU A 86 -10.44 1.78 -11.02
CA LEU A 86 -9.14 1.14 -11.12
C LEU A 86 -9.27 -0.31 -11.62
N ARG A 87 -10.24 -1.06 -11.07
CA ARG A 87 -10.47 -2.43 -11.49
C ARG A 87 -10.82 -2.52 -12.98
N ASP A 88 -11.72 -1.65 -13.44
CA ASP A 88 -12.15 -1.61 -14.83
C ASP A 88 -10.99 -1.26 -15.75
N ARG A 89 -10.20 -0.27 -15.38
CA ARG A 89 -9.05 0.16 -16.15
C ARG A 89 -8.00 -0.94 -16.31
N VAL A 90 -7.71 -1.67 -15.24
CA VAL A 90 -6.77 -2.79 -15.27
C VAL A 90 -7.32 -3.92 -16.13
N ASN A 91 -8.59 -4.27 -15.95
CA ASN A 91 -9.23 -5.35 -16.69
C ASN A 91 -9.31 -5.06 -18.20
N GLU A 92 -9.65 -3.85 -18.57
CA GLU A 92 -9.73 -3.42 -19.97
C GLU A 92 -8.36 -3.41 -20.65
N SER A 93 -7.32 -3.04 -19.94
CA SER A 93 -5.97 -2.96 -20.52
C SER A 93 -5.34 -4.32 -20.75
N ILE A 94 -5.84 -5.37 -20.09
CA ILE A 94 -5.29 -6.72 -20.20
C ILE A 94 -6.18 -7.64 -21.04
N ALA A 95 -7.45 -7.32 -21.14
CA ALA A 95 -8.45 -8.14 -21.83
C ALA A 95 -8.24 -8.18 -23.34
#